data_4a82d7abad88e75bde237cc8ac871bab
#
_entry.id   4a82d7abad88e75bde237cc8ac871bab
#
_cell.length_a   1.000
_cell.length_b   1.000
_cell.length_c   1.000
_cell.angle_alpha   90.00
_cell.angle_beta   90.00
_cell.angle_gamma   90.00
#
_symmetry.space_group_name_H-M   'P 1'
#
loop_
_entity.id
_entity.type
_entity.pdbx_description
1 polymer ?
#
loop_
_entity_poly.entity_id
_entity_poly.type
_entity_poly.pdbx_seq_one_letter_code
_entity_poly.pdbx_strand_id
1 'polypeptide(L)'
;MVKGGNGSRKRKGDRFELAVVKDQERIGRWAAKLRQGGGEVVDIVSIEKCQDGRCTAHSHVSHVWLIQAKVGGYMNPVERERLVMEAQAISATPLMAWKDKGIQYKDIS
;
A
#
# COMPACT_ATOMS: atom_id res chain seq x y z
N MET A 1 9.17 33.56 0.94
CA MET A 1 8.57 32.59 1.52
C MET A 1 8.42 31.39 0.78
N VAL A 2 8.95 30.42 1.15
CA VAL A 2 9.01 29.38 0.40
C VAL A 2 8.55 28.19 1.00
N LYS A 3 7.44 28.05 1.31
CA LYS A 3 6.99 26.94 1.87
C LYS A 3 6.54 25.97 0.91
N GLY A 4 6.52 26.30 -0.26
CA GLY A 4 5.86 25.49 -1.23
C GLY A 4 6.53 24.19 -1.56
N GLY A 5 7.83 24.10 -1.52
CA GLY A 5 8.52 22.92 -1.96
C GLY A 5 8.16 21.66 -1.21
N ASN A 6 8.31 21.69 0.09
CA ASN A 6 8.03 20.50 0.89
C ASN A 6 6.53 20.23 0.97
N GLY A 7 5.73 21.29 1.04
CA GLY A 7 4.30 21.13 1.07
C GLY A 7 3.77 20.46 -0.18
N SER A 8 4.31 20.81 -1.35
CA SER A 8 3.89 20.20 -2.60
C SER A 8 4.23 18.72 -2.68
N ARG A 9 5.43 18.35 -2.25
CA ARG A 9 5.84 16.96 -2.27
C ARG A 9 4.98 16.11 -1.37
N LYS A 10 4.69 16.62 -0.19
CA LYS A 10 3.84 15.90 0.75
C LYS A 10 2.43 15.72 0.19
N ARG A 11 1.90 16.75 -0.44
CA ARG A 11 0.56 16.66 -1.05
C ARG A 11 0.50 15.65 -2.17
N LYS A 12 1.55 15.58 -3.00
CA LYS A 12 1.61 14.60 -4.07
C LYS A 12 1.63 13.19 -3.52
N GLY A 13 2.44 12.96 -2.50
CA GLY A 13 2.51 11.67 -1.85
C GLY A 13 1.19 11.27 -1.24
N ASP A 14 0.55 12.19 -0.52
CA ASP A 14 -0.73 11.93 0.11
C ASP A 14 -1.81 11.65 -0.93
N ARG A 15 -1.84 12.40 -2.03
CA ARG A 15 -2.80 12.17 -3.09
C ARG A 15 -2.61 10.81 -3.75
N PHE A 16 -1.35 10.43 -3.96
CA PHE A 16 -1.06 9.16 -4.59
C PHE A 16 -1.46 8.00 -3.67
N GLU A 17 -1.18 8.13 -2.38
CA GLU A 17 -1.58 7.10 -1.41
C GLU A 17 -3.11 6.94 -1.40
N LEU A 18 -3.84 8.04 -1.41
CA LEU A 18 -5.30 7.98 -1.47
C LEU A 18 -5.79 7.37 -2.79
N ALA A 19 -5.11 7.67 -3.89
CA ALA A 19 -5.45 7.09 -5.18
C ALA A 19 -5.24 5.58 -5.17
N VAL A 20 -4.18 5.10 -4.51
CA VAL A 20 -3.93 3.67 -4.36
C VAL A 20 -5.04 3.01 -3.53
N VAL A 21 -5.45 3.66 -2.44
CA VAL A 21 -6.55 3.14 -1.62
C VAL A 21 -7.82 2.99 -2.48
N LYS A 22 -8.16 4.03 -3.25
CA LYS A 22 -9.34 3.99 -4.11
C LYS A 22 -9.23 2.91 -5.19
N ASP A 23 -8.04 2.73 -5.75
CA ASP A 23 -7.82 1.71 -6.76
C ASP A 23 -8.01 0.30 -6.17
N GLN A 24 -7.50 0.06 -4.96
CA GLN A 24 -7.69 -1.21 -4.28
C GLN A 24 -9.17 -1.46 -3.98
N GLU A 25 -9.89 -0.42 -3.56
CA GLU A 25 -11.32 -0.55 -3.31
C GLU A 25 -12.09 -0.83 -4.60
N ARG A 26 -11.68 -0.22 -5.70
CA ARG A 26 -12.31 -0.42 -7.00
C ARG A 26 -12.23 -1.87 -7.45
N ILE A 27 -11.13 -2.56 -7.13
CA ILE A 27 -10.98 -3.95 -7.52
C ILE A 27 -11.52 -4.92 -6.46
N GLY A 28 -12.26 -4.40 -5.49
CA GLY A 28 -13.00 -5.24 -4.56
C GLY A 28 -12.30 -5.55 -3.24
N ARG A 29 -11.27 -4.80 -2.90
CA ARG A 29 -10.56 -5.01 -1.63
C ARG A 29 -10.95 -3.96 -0.61
N TRP A 30 -10.76 -4.29 0.67
CA TRP A 30 -10.83 -3.30 1.73
C TRP A 30 -9.44 -2.71 1.85
N ALA A 31 -9.32 -1.41 1.86
CA ALA A 31 -8.01 -0.78 1.94
C ALA A 31 -8.03 0.44 2.83
N ALA A 32 -6.93 0.69 3.50
CA ALA A 32 -6.80 1.84 4.38
C ALA A 32 -5.38 2.38 4.30
N LYS A 33 -5.28 3.71 4.34
CA LYS A 33 -4.00 4.39 4.42
C LYS A 33 -3.58 4.34 5.88
N LEU A 34 -2.33 3.96 6.14
CA LEU A 34 -1.83 3.91 7.49
C LEU A 34 -1.28 5.27 7.89
N ARG A 35 -1.53 5.62 9.13
CA ARG A 35 -0.99 6.87 9.66
C ARG A 35 0.49 6.64 9.95
N GLN A 36 1.32 7.53 9.42
CA GLN A 36 2.75 7.38 9.56
C GLN A 36 3.30 8.32 10.61
N GLY A 37 3.96 7.75 11.59
CA GLY A 37 4.65 8.50 12.61
C GLY A 37 6.14 8.65 12.35
N GLY A 38 6.60 8.15 11.23
CA GLY A 38 8.00 8.21 10.86
C GLY A 38 8.64 6.83 10.93
N GLY A 39 9.37 6.47 9.91
CA GLY A 39 10.07 5.18 9.88
C GLY A 39 9.27 3.99 9.39
N GLU A 40 7.97 4.13 9.26
CA GLU A 40 7.17 3.05 8.73
C GLU A 40 7.34 2.95 7.22
N VAL A 41 7.39 1.71 6.72
CA VAL A 41 7.52 1.49 5.29
C VAL A 41 6.20 1.10 4.64
N VAL A 42 5.18 0.81 5.42
CA VAL A 42 3.88 0.44 4.88
C VAL A 42 2.99 1.66 4.82
N ASP A 43 2.56 2.04 3.62
CA ASP A 43 1.66 3.18 3.45
C ASP A 43 0.20 2.78 3.44
N ILE A 44 -0.11 1.63 2.85
CA ILE A 44 -1.49 1.17 2.72
C ILE A 44 -1.55 -0.32 3.06
N VAL A 45 -2.59 -0.72 3.76
CA VAL A 45 -2.91 -2.14 3.94
C VAL A 45 -4.15 -2.42 3.12
N SER A 46 -4.13 -3.52 2.37
CA SER A 46 -5.26 -3.93 1.53
C SER A 46 -5.61 -5.37 1.86
N ILE A 47 -6.88 -5.65 2.03
CA ILE A 47 -7.34 -6.97 2.45
C ILE A 47 -8.40 -7.44 1.49
N GLU A 48 -8.29 -8.70 1.08
CA GLU A 48 -9.27 -9.30 0.19
C GLU A 48 -10.61 -9.44 0.90
N LYS A 49 -11.68 -8.98 0.26
CA LYS A 49 -13.02 -9.17 0.79
C LYS A 49 -13.51 -10.56 0.43
N CYS A 50 -14.26 -11.17 1.31
CA CYS A 50 -14.90 -12.43 1.00
C CYS A 50 -15.97 -12.19 -0.06
N GLN A 51 -15.86 -12.91 -1.17
CA GLN A 51 -16.81 -12.78 -2.28
C GLN A 51 -17.94 -13.82 -2.16
N ASP A 52 -17.77 -14.79 -1.26
CA ASP A 52 -18.77 -15.85 -1.11
C ASP A 52 -19.61 -15.53 0.12
N GLY A 53 -20.89 -15.36 -0.05
CA GLY A 53 -21.81 -15.09 1.05
C GLY A 53 -21.87 -16.16 2.11
N ARG A 54 -21.25 -17.31 1.86
CA ARG A 54 -21.19 -18.39 2.85
C ARG A 54 -19.93 -18.35 3.67
N CYS A 55 -19.09 -17.35 3.46
CA CYS A 55 -17.84 -17.21 4.19
C CYS A 55 -18.14 -16.97 5.67
N THR A 56 -17.47 -17.73 6.53
CA THR A 56 -17.53 -17.50 7.96
C THR A 56 -16.17 -17.09 8.47
N ALA A 57 -16.13 -16.40 9.58
CA ALA A 57 -14.87 -15.91 10.14
C ALA A 57 -13.91 -17.02 10.49
N HIS A 58 -14.43 -18.23 10.69
CA HIS A 58 -13.56 -19.35 11.10
C HIS A 58 -12.96 -20.11 9.94
N SER A 59 -13.56 -20.04 8.77
CA SER A 59 -13.11 -20.86 7.64
C SER A 59 -12.51 -20.07 6.50
N HIS A 60 -12.58 -18.75 6.53
CA HIS A 60 -12.06 -17.91 5.45
C HIS A 60 -10.73 -17.30 5.83
N VAL A 61 -9.74 -17.49 4.96
CA VAL A 61 -8.43 -16.85 5.15
C VAL A 61 -8.32 -15.78 4.09
N SER A 62 -8.33 -14.53 4.52
CA SER A 62 -8.23 -13.40 3.63
C SER A 62 -6.76 -13.18 3.26
N HIS A 63 -6.54 -12.74 2.03
CA HIS A 63 -5.20 -12.34 1.63
C HIS A 63 -4.97 -10.88 2.02
N VAL A 64 -3.75 -10.58 2.44
CA VAL A 64 -3.36 -9.23 2.86
C VAL A 64 -2.19 -8.76 2.03
N TRP A 65 -2.26 -7.52 1.58
CA TRP A 65 -1.16 -6.88 0.86
C TRP A 65 -0.69 -5.69 1.69
N LEU A 66 0.61 -5.56 1.85
CA LEU A 66 1.21 -4.37 2.45
C LEU A 66 1.83 -3.58 1.31
N ILE A 67 1.38 -2.35 1.13
CA ILE A 67 1.72 -1.57 -0.05
C ILE A 67 2.51 -0.33 0.34
N GLN A 68 3.62 -0.10 -0.35
CA GLN A 68 4.33 1.16 -0.25
C GLN A 68 4.12 1.90 -1.56
N ALA A 69 3.65 3.14 -1.47
CA ALA A 69 3.36 3.97 -2.63
C ALA A 69 4.56 4.89 -2.92
N LYS A 70 5.12 4.76 -4.11
CA LYS A 70 6.28 5.55 -4.53
C LYS A 70 5.98 6.18 -5.87
N VAL A 71 5.64 7.45 -5.89
CA VAL A 71 5.29 8.15 -7.14
C VAL A 71 6.32 7.91 -8.23
N GLY A 72 7.59 7.97 -7.90
CA GLY A 72 8.66 7.79 -8.87
C GLY A 72 9.02 6.35 -9.18
N GLY A 73 8.39 5.38 -8.53
CA GLY A 73 8.67 3.98 -8.83
C GLY A 73 9.97 3.43 -8.29
N TYR A 74 10.60 4.12 -7.36
CA TYR A 74 11.84 3.67 -6.77
C TYR A 74 11.70 3.41 -5.28
N MET A 75 12.18 2.27 -4.84
CA MET A 75 12.23 1.94 -3.43
C MET A 75 13.66 1.51 -3.13
N ASN A 76 14.31 2.17 -2.16
CA ASN A 76 15.68 1.82 -1.86
C ASN A 76 15.75 0.43 -1.21
N PRO A 77 16.92 -0.23 -1.26
CA PRO A 77 17.04 -1.60 -0.76
C PRO A 77 16.68 -1.79 0.70
N VAL A 78 16.95 -0.81 1.54
CA VAL A 78 16.64 -0.90 2.97
C VAL A 78 15.13 -0.87 3.17
N GLU A 79 14.43 0.03 2.49
CA GLU A 79 12.97 0.10 2.56
C GLU A 79 12.34 -1.18 2.06
N ARG A 80 12.87 -1.71 0.96
CA ARG A 80 12.35 -2.94 0.37
C ARG A 80 12.49 -4.11 1.34
N GLU A 81 13.66 -4.26 1.93
CA GLU A 81 13.91 -5.33 2.89
C GLU A 81 12.97 -5.23 4.08
N ARG A 82 12.79 -4.01 4.61
CA ARG A 82 11.89 -3.83 5.73
C ARG A 82 10.45 -4.17 5.38
N LEU A 83 10.00 -3.78 4.20
CA LEU A 83 8.64 -4.08 3.77
C LEU A 83 8.45 -5.59 3.61
N VAL A 84 9.42 -6.26 3.02
CA VAL A 84 9.38 -7.71 2.86
C VAL A 84 9.33 -8.40 4.22
N MET A 85 10.14 -7.95 5.17
CA MET A 85 10.15 -8.54 6.51
C MET A 85 8.83 -8.33 7.24
N GLU A 86 8.25 -7.12 7.13
CA GLU A 86 6.96 -6.85 7.75
C GLU A 86 5.87 -7.74 7.15
N ALA A 87 5.89 -7.90 5.83
CA ALA A 87 4.92 -8.75 5.16
C ALA A 87 5.07 -10.21 5.56
N GLN A 88 6.30 -10.70 5.66
CA GLN A 88 6.54 -12.07 6.06
C GLN A 88 6.05 -12.34 7.49
N ALA A 89 6.18 -11.35 8.36
CA ALA A 89 5.76 -11.50 9.75
C ALA A 89 4.25 -11.76 9.89
N ILE A 90 3.46 -11.34 8.92
CA ILE A 90 2.01 -11.54 8.96
C ILE A 90 1.49 -12.33 7.76
N SER A 91 2.37 -12.97 7.04
CA SER A 91 2.02 -13.76 5.85
C SER A 91 1.29 -12.92 4.79
N ALA A 92 1.70 -11.68 4.62
CA ALA A 92 1.14 -10.78 3.61
C ALA A 92 2.06 -10.71 2.39
N THR A 93 1.54 -10.15 1.31
CA THR A 93 2.32 -9.91 0.10
C THR A 93 2.78 -8.45 0.08
N PRO A 94 4.08 -8.20 -0.04
CA PRO A 94 4.58 -6.84 -0.13
C PRO A 94 4.48 -6.33 -1.57
N LEU A 95 3.88 -5.16 -1.75
CA LEU A 95 3.74 -4.54 -3.07
C LEU A 95 4.32 -3.13 -3.07
N MET A 96 4.91 -2.77 -4.20
CA MET A 96 5.23 -1.38 -4.47
C MET A 96 4.22 -0.88 -5.51
N ALA A 97 3.61 0.27 -5.23
CA ALA A 97 2.70 0.93 -6.17
C ALA A 97 3.36 2.19 -6.70
N TRP A 98 3.30 2.42 -8.00
CA TRP A 98 3.82 3.67 -8.58
C TRP A 98 2.90 4.14 -9.69
N LYS A 99 3.13 5.39 -10.14
CA LYS A 99 2.28 5.97 -11.15
C LYS A 99 2.99 5.96 -12.50
N ASP A 100 2.36 5.32 -13.51
CA ASP A 100 2.89 5.30 -14.86
C ASP A 100 1.71 4.99 -15.77
N LYS A 101 1.06 6.00 -16.28
CA LYS A 101 -0.16 5.86 -17.08
C LYS A 101 -1.21 5.08 -16.29
N GLY A 102 -1.43 5.49 -15.05
CA GLY A 102 -2.29 4.78 -14.12
C GLY A 102 -1.46 4.24 -12.99
N ILE A 103 -2.05 3.45 -12.13
CA ILE A 103 -1.36 2.90 -10.99
C ILE A 103 -0.85 1.51 -11.33
N GLN A 104 0.44 1.30 -11.15
CA GLN A 104 1.08 0.02 -11.40
C GLN A 104 1.49 -0.60 -10.07
N TYR A 105 1.55 -1.92 -10.02
CA TYR A 105 1.93 -2.65 -8.80
C TYR A 105 2.99 -3.68 -9.13
N LYS A 106 3.91 -3.88 -8.20
CA LYS A 106 4.93 -4.89 -8.32
C LYS A 106 5.04 -5.65 -7.01
N ASP A 107 4.96 -6.98 -7.07
CA ASP A 107 5.22 -7.84 -5.92
C ASP A 107 6.72 -7.87 -5.73
N ILE A 108 7.18 -7.47 -4.55
CA ILE A 108 8.60 -7.37 -4.27
C ILE A 108 9.09 -8.43 -3.30
N SER A 109 8.28 -9.45 -3.07
CA SER A 109 8.68 -10.56 -2.18
C SER A 109 9.85 -11.36 -2.73
#